data_b8a96b7cd445962cbe320b6e8fd14521
#
_entry.id   b8a96b7cd445962cbe320b6e8fd14521
#
_cell.length_a   1.000
_cell.length_b   1.000
_cell.length_c   1.000
_cell.angle_alpha   90.00
_cell.angle_beta   90.00
_cell.angle_gamma   90.00
#
_symmetry.space_group_name_H-M   'P 1'
#
loop_
_entity.id
_entity.type
_entity.pdbx_description
1 polymer ?
#
loop_
_entity_poly.entity_id
_entity_poly.type
_entity_poly.pdbx_seq_one_letter_code
_entity_poly.pdbx_strand_id
1 'polypeptide(L)'
;MITIYQHPQCSTCKKTRAWFDGEGIAYELKDIREERPDRESIRQAIASGNLTLRRMFNTSGNLYKEMQLKDKLDSMELEEALDLLESDGMLIRRPFVTDGTQITVGHDEEKLSTTWK
;
A
#
# COMPACT_ATOMS: atom_id res chain seq x y z
N MET A 1 -1.27 4.38 16.17
CA MET A 1 -1.03 2.94 16.00
C MET A 1 -0.74 2.64 14.53
N ILE A 2 0.31 1.91 14.29
CA ILE A 2 0.66 1.49 12.93
C ILE A 2 -0.25 0.34 12.52
N THR A 3 -0.80 0.43 11.31
CA THR A 3 -1.63 -0.62 10.72
C THR A 3 -0.96 -1.17 9.48
N ILE A 4 -0.88 -2.50 9.39
CA ILE A 4 -0.39 -3.19 8.21
C ILE A 4 -1.58 -3.82 7.49
N TYR A 5 -1.88 -3.32 6.29
CA TYR A 5 -2.89 -3.92 5.42
C TYR A 5 -2.19 -4.98 4.57
N GLN A 6 -2.64 -6.23 4.67
CA GLN A 6 -1.95 -7.36 4.08
C GLN A 6 -2.91 -8.37 3.45
N HIS A 7 -2.34 -9.33 2.75
CA HIS A 7 -3.04 -10.53 2.28
C HIS A 7 -2.39 -11.72 2.98
N PRO A 8 -3.16 -12.71 3.48
CA PRO A 8 -2.59 -13.83 4.23
C PRO A 8 -1.55 -14.67 3.49
N GLN A 9 -1.62 -14.72 2.16
CA GLN A 9 -0.70 -15.50 1.34
C GLN A 9 0.41 -14.68 0.72
N CYS A 10 0.59 -13.44 1.16
CA CYS A 10 1.59 -12.53 0.62
C CYS A 10 2.93 -12.74 1.31
N SER A 11 3.94 -13.23 0.58
CA SER A 11 5.27 -13.45 1.13
C SER A 11 5.97 -12.14 1.51
N THR A 12 5.76 -11.09 0.72
CA THR A 12 6.30 -9.75 1.00
C THR A 12 5.73 -9.20 2.30
N CYS A 13 4.45 -9.45 2.57
CA CYS A 13 3.80 -9.05 3.81
C CYS A 13 4.42 -9.75 5.02
N LYS A 14 4.76 -11.02 4.87
CA LYS A 14 5.43 -11.78 5.94
C LYS A 14 6.78 -11.18 6.28
N LYS A 15 7.56 -10.78 5.28
CA LYS A 15 8.86 -10.16 5.48
C LYS A 15 8.74 -8.85 6.25
N THR A 16 7.76 -8.04 5.90
CA THR A 16 7.53 -6.75 6.58
C THR A 16 7.09 -6.96 8.02
N ARG A 17 6.19 -7.91 8.29
CA ARG A 17 5.80 -8.22 9.67
C ARG A 17 6.98 -8.69 10.50
N ALA A 18 7.82 -9.56 9.93
CA ALA A 18 9.01 -10.05 10.61
C ALA A 18 9.97 -8.90 10.95
N TRP A 19 10.08 -7.91 10.05
CA TRP A 19 10.90 -6.73 10.31
C TRP A 19 10.36 -5.94 11.51
N PHE A 20 9.04 -5.68 11.56
CA PHE A 20 8.42 -4.99 12.69
C PHE A 20 8.60 -5.76 14.00
N ASP A 21 8.42 -7.08 13.95
CA ASP A 21 8.59 -7.93 15.12
C ASP A 21 10.05 -7.89 15.63
N GLY A 22 11.01 -7.94 14.71
CA GLY A 22 12.42 -7.89 15.05
C GLY A 22 12.84 -6.54 15.63
N GLU A 23 12.19 -5.46 15.24
CA GLU A 23 12.47 -4.12 15.76
C GLU A 23 11.67 -3.80 17.01
N GLY A 24 10.77 -4.68 17.43
CA GLY A 24 9.95 -4.47 18.61
C GLY A 24 8.89 -3.37 18.42
N ILE A 25 8.47 -3.12 17.20
CA ILE A 25 7.48 -2.08 16.88
C ILE A 25 6.10 -2.72 16.81
N ALA A 26 5.17 -2.25 17.63
CA ALA A 26 3.80 -2.76 17.65
C ALA A 26 3.02 -2.33 16.42
N TYR A 27 2.12 -3.17 15.95
CA TYR A 27 1.25 -2.88 14.82
C TYR A 27 -0.05 -3.68 14.91
N GLU A 28 -1.04 -3.22 14.15
CA GLU A 28 -2.32 -3.90 13.99
C GLU A 28 -2.38 -4.45 12.57
N LEU A 29 -2.94 -5.67 12.40
CA LEU A 29 -3.09 -6.27 11.07
C LEU A 29 -4.52 -6.13 10.58
N LYS A 30 -4.67 -5.80 9.29
CA LYS A 30 -5.97 -5.81 8.62
C LYS A 30 -5.84 -6.53 7.28
N ASP A 31 -6.90 -7.23 6.90
CA ASP A 31 -6.98 -7.92 5.61
C ASP A 31 -7.41 -6.91 4.55
N ILE A 32 -6.53 -6.65 3.58
CA ILE A 32 -6.77 -5.63 2.56
C ILE A 32 -7.97 -5.95 1.66
N ARG A 33 -8.41 -7.22 1.65
CA ARG A 33 -9.60 -7.62 0.89
C ARG A 33 -10.89 -7.15 1.58
N GLU A 34 -10.86 -7.04 2.91
CA GLU A 34 -12.01 -6.68 3.73
C GLU A 34 -12.05 -5.20 4.08
N GLU A 35 -10.87 -4.61 4.34
CA GLU A 35 -10.74 -3.21 4.72
C GLU A 35 -9.67 -2.55 3.86
N ARG A 36 -9.97 -1.38 3.30
CA ARG A 36 -9.00 -0.60 2.52
C ARG A 36 -8.45 0.56 3.36
N PRO A 37 -7.21 0.99 3.07
CA PRO A 37 -6.69 2.21 3.68
C PRO A 37 -7.55 3.41 3.30
N ASP A 38 -7.50 4.44 4.16
CA ASP A 38 -8.25 5.67 3.94
C ASP A 38 -7.76 6.38 2.67
N ARG A 39 -8.69 6.70 1.77
CA ARG A 39 -8.34 7.33 0.49
C ARG A 39 -7.74 8.72 0.67
N GLU A 40 -8.14 9.44 1.71
CA GLU A 40 -7.58 10.77 1.97
C GLU A 40 -6.10 10.70 2.33
N SER A 41 -5.69 9.69 3.09
CA SER A 41 -4.27 9.47 3.40
C SER A 41 -3.47 9.19 2.13
N ILE A 42 -4.03 8.41 1.21
CA ILE A 42 -3.39 8.11 -0.07
C ILE A 42 -3.29 9.38 -0.91
N ARG A 43 -4.36 10.17 -0.97
CA ARG A 43 -4.37 11.44 -1.71
C ARG A 43 -3.27 12.37 -1.22
N GLN A 44 -3.15 12.51 0.09
CA GLN A 44 -2.14 13.37 0.70
C GLN A 44 -0.72 12.89 0.44
N ALA A 45 -0.48 11.59 0.48
CA ALA A 45 0.84 11.02 0.21
C ALA A 45 1.27 11.29 -1.24
N ILE A 46 0.34 11.18 -2.18
CA ILE A 46 0.62 11.47 -3.60
C ILE A 46 0.82 12.96 -3.81
N ALA A 47 -0.04 13.79 -3.20
CA ALA A 47 0.04 15.24 -3.33
C ALA A 47 1.34 15.80 -2.77
N SER A 48 1.87 15.22 -1.70
CA SER A 48 3.12 15.66 -1.08
C SER A 48 4.37 15.20 -1.84
N GLY A 49 4.20 14.30 -2.81
CA GLY A 49 5.31 13.75 -3.58
C GLY A 49 6.05 12.61 -2.92
N ASN A 50 5.61 12.15 -1.75
CA ASN A 50 6.25 11.04 -1.04
C ASN A 50 6.09 9.71 -1.77
N LEU A 51 4.95 9.52 -2.45
CA LEU A 51 4.67 8.30 -3.20
C LEU A 51 4.04 8.66 -4.54
N THR A 52 4.32 7.85 -5.54
CA THR A 52 3.69 8.01 -6.85
C THR A 52 2.43 7.16 -6.93
N LEU A 53 1.53 7.54 -7.83
CA LEU A 53 0.30 6.77 -8.05
C LEU A 53 0.62 5.33 -8.43
N ARG A 54 1.61 5.11 -9.29
CA ARG A 54 2.00 3.76 -9.72
C ARG A 54 2.47 2.90 -8.54
N ARG A 55 3.16 3.50 -7.57
CA ARG A 55 3.63 2.76 -6.39
C ARG A 55 2.49 2.29 -5.49
N MET A 56 1.34 2.95 -5.57
CA MET A 56 0.17 2.55 -4.79
C MET A 56 -0.50 1.29 -5.34
N PHE A 57 -0.30 0.98 -6.62
CA PHE A 57 -0.92 -0.17 -7.27
C PHE A 57 -0.04 -1.42 -7.15
N ASN A 58 -0.70 -2.57 -7.07
CA ASN A 58 -0.04 -3.87 -7.14
C ASN A 58 0.21 -4.22 -8.61
N THR A 59 1.34 -3.73 -9.15
CA THR A 59 1.66 -3.88 -10.57
C THR A 59 1.94 -5.31 -10.99
N SER A 60 2.19 -6.21 -10.05
CA SER A 60 2.42 -7.63 -10.32
C SER A 60 1.13 -8.45 -10.25
N GLY A 61 0.02 -7.83 -9.83
CA GLY A 61 -1.23 -8.54 -9.63
C GLY A 61 -1.97 -8.85 -10.92
N ASN A 62 -2.76 -9.91 -10.91
CA ASN A 62 -3.53 -10.33 -12.08
C ASN A 62 -4.58 -9.29 -12.47
N LEU A 63 -5.28 -8.72 -11.50
CA LEU A 63 -6.31 -7.72 -11.77
C LEU A 63 -5.73 -6.47 -12.44
N TYR A 64 -4.57 -6.03 -11.99
CA TYR A 64 -3.87 -4.91 -12.61
C TYR A 64 -3.57 -5.19 -14.08
N LYS A 65 -3.10 -6.40 -14.38
CA LYS A 65 -2.79 -6.81 -15.75
C LYS A 65 -4.05 -6.96 -16.61
N GLU A 66 -5.09 -7.57 -16.07
CA GLU A 66 -6.36 -7.76 -16.77
C GLU A 66 -7.02 -6.43 -17.15
N MET A 67 -6.92 -5.44 -16.26
CA MET A 67 -7.48 -4.10 -16.51
C MET A 67 -6.58 -3.24 -17.38
N GLN A 68 -5.38 -3.72 -17.74
CA GLN A 68 -4.40 -3.00 -18.56
C GLN A 68 -4.05 -1.62 -17.95
N LEU A 69 -3.93 -1.58 -16.63
CA LEU A 69 -3.68 -0.33 -15.92
C LEU A 69 -2.29 0.26 -16.20
N LYS A 70 -1.32 -0.59 -16.58
CA LYS A 70 0.01 -0.11 -16.95
C LYS A 70 -0.05 1.02 -17.99
N ASP A 71 -0.93 0.88 -18.96
CA ASP A 71 -1.06 1.84 -20.05
C ASP A 71 -2.02 2.99 -19.72
N LYS A 72 -2.83 2.83 -18.68
CA LYS A 72 -3.88 3.80 -18.33
C LYS A 72 -3.48 4.77 -17.23
N LEU A 73 -2.57 4.38 -16.33
CA LEU A 73 -2.25 5.16 -15.14
C LEU A 73 -1.71 6.56 -15.47
N ASP A 74 -0.89 6.68 -16.52
CA ASP A 74 -0.26 7.96 -16.86
C ASP A 74 -1.26 9.03 -17.26
N SER A 75 -2.43 8.62 -17.81
CA SER A 75 -3.48 9.55 -18.24
C SER A 75 -4.69 9.55 -17.30
N MET A 76 -4.64 8.77 -16.22
CA MET A 76 -5.76 8.63 -15.30
C MET A 76 -5.82 9.79 -14.31
N GLU A 77 -7.03 10.30 -14.07
CA GLU A 77 -7.24 11.31 -13.04
C GLU A 77 -7.04 10.69 -11.65
N LEU A 78 -6.51 11.50 -10.72
CA LEU A 78 -6.24 11.02 -9.36
C LEU A 78 -7.48 10.42 -8.68
N GLU A 79 -8.63 11.10 -8.79
CA GLU A 79 -9.86 10.62 -8.16
C GLU A 79 -10.34 9.29 -8.75
N GLU A 80 -10.17 9.10 -10.06
CA GLU A 80 -10.48 7.83 -10.71
C GLU A 80 -9.59 6.71 -10.18
N ALA A 81 -8.31 6.98 -10.03
CA ALA A 81 -7.36 6.01 -9.48
C ALA A 81 -7.68 5.65 -8.04
N LEU A 82 -8.07 6.64 -7.21
CA LEU A 82 -8.48 6.40 -5.84
C LEU A 82 -9.75 5.53 -5.77
N ASP A 83 -10.69 5.77 -6.69
CA ASP A 83 -11.89 4.94 -6.78
C ASP A 83 -11.55 3.48 -7.07
N LEU A 84 -10.58 3.24 -7.97
CA LEU A 84 -10.12 1.89 -8.27
C LEU A 84 -9.48 1.22 -7.05
N LEU A 85 -8.60 1.92 -6.36
CA LEU A 85 -7.94 1.36 -5.17
C LEU A 85 -8.94 1.02 -4.08
N GLU A 86 -9.96 1.86 -3.92
CA GLU A 86 -11.01 1.64 -2.93
C GLU A 86 -11.94 0.50 -3.32
N SER A 87 -12.13 0.27 -4.63
CA SER A 87 -13.06 -0.74 -5.14
C SER A 87 -12.57 -2.16 -4.91
N ASP A 88 -11.26 -2.40 -4.89
CA ASP A 88 -10.71 -3.75 -4.74
C ASP A 88 -9.31 -3.69 -4.13
N GLY A 89 -9.18 -4.27 -2.93
CA GLY A 89 -7.90 -4.30 -2.22
C GLY A 89 -6.79 -5.04 -2.94
N MET A 90 -7.15 -5.93 -3.89
CA MET A 90 -6.14 -6.64 -4.67
C MET A 90 -5.40 -5.72 -5.65
N LEU A 91 -5.93 -4.54 -5.92
CA LEU A 91 -5.26 -3.53 -6.74
C LEU A 91 -4.20 -2.76 -5.96
N ILE A 92 -4.24 -2.80 -4.64
CA ILE A 92 -3.33 -2.04 -3.78
C ILE A 92 -2.02 -2.81 -3.57
N ARG A 93 -0.90 -2.11 -3.65
CA ARG A 93 0.42 -2.71 -3.39
C ARG A 93 0.52 -3.14 -1.93
N ARG A 94 0.97 -4.36 -1.69
CA ARG A 94 1.06 -4.95 -0.36
C ARG A 94 2.50 -5.22 0.05
N PRO A 95 2.80 -5.11 1.34
CA PRO A 95 1.93 -4.60 2.40
C PRO A 95 1.78 -3.08 2.31
N PHE A 96 0.64 -2.57 2.72
CA PHE A 96 0.38 -1.13 2.83
C PHE A 96 0.42 -0.80 4.33
N VAL A 97 1.39 0.00 4.74
CA VAL A 97 1.63 0.30 6.15
C VAL A 97 1.40 1.77 6.41
N THR A 98 0.59 2.09 7.40
CA THR A 98 0.30 3.50 7.72
C THR A 98 -0.01 3.69 9.19
N ASP A 99 0.29 4.89 9.70
CA ASP A 99 -0.15 5.33 11.03
C ASP A 99 -1.24 6.42 10.92
N GLY A 100 -1.75 6.64 9.70
CA GLY A 100 -2.70 7.70 9.40
C GLY A 100 -2.05 8.92 8.77
N THR A 101 -0.76 9.10 8.93
CA THR A 101 0.00 10.23 8.40
C THR A 101 1.08 9.78 7.42
N GLN A 102 1.89 8.81 7.83
CA GLN A 102 2.96 8.27 7.00
C GLN A 102 2.53 6.95 6.37
N ILE A 103 3.06 6.65 5.19
CA ILE A 103 2.71 5.46 4.43
C ILE A 103 3.97 4.83 3.84
N THR A 104 4.11 3.50 3.96
CA THR A 104 5.07 2.74 3.16
C THR A 104 4.32 1.64 2.42
N VAL A 105 4.81 1.27 1.23
CA VAL A 105 4.22 0.20 0.43
C VAL A 105 5.30 -0.77 -0.02
N GLY A 106 4.96 -2.06 -0.05
CA GLY A 106 5.92 -3.11 -0.37
C GLY A 106 6.91 -3.33 0.77
N HIS A 107 7.93 -4.13 0.53
CA HIS A 107 8.98 -4.39 1.52
C HIS A 107 10.28 -3.75 1.07
N ASP A 108 10.71 -2.74 1.80
CA ASP A 108 11.97 -2.02 1.57
C ASP A 108 12.50 -1.62 2.94
N GLU A 109 13.53 -2.33 3.41
CA GLU A 109 14.01 -2.14 4.79
C GLU A 109 14.57 -0.74 5.03
N GLU A 110 15.16 -0.11 4.01
CA GLU A 110 15.62 1.26 4.14
C GLU A 110 14.46 2.23 4.37
N LYS A 111 13.40 2.09 3.60
CA LYS A 111 12.19 2.91 3.75
C LYS A 111 11.51 2.65 5.09
N LEU A 112 11.44 1.38 5.50
CA LEU A 112 10.86 1.01 6.79
C LEU A 112 11.63 1.65 7.92
N SER A 113 12.96 1.57 7.89
CA SER A 113 13.81 2.16 8.94
C SER A 113 13.69 3.68 8.98
N THR A 114 13.68 4.33 7.82
CA THR A 114 13.57 5.78 7.74
C THR A 114 12.23 6.29 8.24
N THR A 115 11.17 5.53 7.97
CA THR A 115 9.80 5.95 8.28
C THR A 115 9.35 5.56 9.68
N TRP A 116 9.68 4.33 10.13
CA TRP A 116 9.06 3.74 11.33
C TRP A 116 9.97 3.63 12.55
N LYS A 117 11.27 3.82 12.38
CA LYS A 117 12.21 3.78 13.52
C LYS A 117 12.41 5.13 14.20
#